data_cd9ee37610cf5ecf8f4ea27d5f06a615
#
_entry.id   cd9ee37610cf5ecf8f4ea27d5f06a615
#
_cell.length_a   1.000
_cell.length_b   1.000
_cell.length_c   1.000
_cell.angle_alpha   90.00
_cell.angle_beta   90.00
_cell.angle_gamma   90.00
#
_symmetry.space_group_name_H-M   'P 1'
#
loop_
_entity.id
_entity.type
_entity.pdbx_description
1 polymer ?
#
loop_
_entity_poly.entity_id
_entity_poly.type
_entity_poly.pdbx_seq_one_letter_code
_entity_poly.pdbx_strand_id
1 'polypeptide(L)'
;MDTPEENTNRIISTGNDELDKKMGGGIPLRSLTLVEGEPDSGKSVLTQQMVWGSLKNSLSAMVFTTENTLKSLVSQMQSLNLDILDYLLLSRLRIYPIDTKKTRRSLSGGLMPLLSSCVAKGVDLAVIDSITYYVTHASIEEVLSFFEDCKILCGKGVSILVVAHSYAFDETEMVRLGSMCDAHLRLRMETMGSKMIKILEVCKVRGANLKTGNIISFDVEPAWGIKVIPYSKARA
;
A
#
# COMPACT_ATOMS: atom_id res chain seq x y z
N MET A 1 -27.10 11.99 -15.95
CA MET A 1 -26.04 12.52 -16.83
C MET A 1 -25.02 13.16 -15.89
N ASP A 2 -24.10 12.36 -15.39
CA ASP A 2 -23.04 12.87 -14.51
C ASP A 2 -22.01 13.56 -15.36
N THR A 3 -21.73 14.82 -15.03
CA THR A 3 -20.78 15.67 -15.74
C THR A 3 -19.36 15.11 -15.57
N PRO A 4 -18.50 15.15 -16.60
CA PRO A 4 -17.14 14.58 -16.57
C PRO A 4 -16.16 15.27 -15.61
N GLU A 5 -16.54 16.33 -14.93
CA GLU A 5 -15.64 17.16 -14.12
C GLU A 5 -15.47 16.72 -12.66
N GLU A 6 -16.31 15.83 -12.11
CA GLU A 6 -16.21 15.38 -10.69
C GLU A 6 -15.17 14.29 -10.43
N ASN A 7 -14.53 13.74 -11.48
CA ASN A 7 -13.69 12.53 -11.32
C ASN A 7 -12.17 12.81 -11.31
N THR A 8 -11.74 14.07 -11.37
CA THR A 8 -10.34 14.42 -11.59
C THR A 8 -9.48 14.54 -10.32
N ASN A 9 -10.06 14.36 -9.12
CA ASN A 9 -9.32 14.60 -7.87
C ASN A 9 -9.46 13.50 -6.79
N ARG A 10 -9.97 12.32 -7.13
CA ARG A 10 -10.05 11.23 -6.15
C ARG A 10 -8.70 10.53 -6.08
N ILE A 11 -8.13 10.49 -4.88
CA ILE A 11 -6.82 9.93 -4.58
C ILE A 11 -6.91 8.87 -3.48
N ILE A 12 -5.93 7.97 -3.44
CA ILE A 12 -5.61 7.17 -2.27
C ILE A 12 -4.84 8.09 -1.32
N SER A 13 -5.48 8.49 -0.22
CA SER A 13 -4.94 9.36 0.81
C SER A 13 -4.47 8.53 2.00
N THR A 14 -3.50 9.02 2.73
CA THR A 14 -3.14 8.49 4.05
C THR A 14 -4.04 9.03 5.16
N GLY A 15 -4.84 10.05 4.88
CA GLY A 15 -5.59 10.79 5.90
C GLY A 15 -4.72 11.71 6.76
N ASN A 16 -3.46 11.87 6.37
CA ASN A 16 -2.50 12.82 6.96
C ASN A 16 -2.06 13.79 5.87
N ASP A 17 -2.54 15.03 5.93
CA ASP A 17 -2.32 16.05 4.90
C ASP A 17 -0.84 16.37 4.66
N GLU A 18 -0.01 16.34 5.71
CA GLU A 18 1.42 16.59 5.58
C GLU A 18 2.11 15.46 4.81
N LEU A 19 1.76 14.21 5.15
CA LEU A 19 2.30 13.03 4.48
C LEU A 19 1.83 12.99 3.02
N ASP A 20 0.55 13.22 2.76
CA ASP A 20 0.00 13.24 1.41
C ASP A 20 0.68 14.30 0.53
N LYS A 21 0.85 15.53 1.05
CA LYS A 21 1.58 16.59 0.34
C LYS A 21 3.00 16.18 -0.03
N LYS A 22 3.72 15.54 0.90
CA LYS A 22 5.09 15.06 0.67
C LYS A 22 5.14 13.87 -0.30
N MET A 23 4.05 13.09 -0.40
CA MET A 23 3.89 11.98 -1.35
C MET A 23 3.43 12.44 -2.75
N GLY A 24 3.31 13.73 -3.00
CA GLY A 24 2.89 14.26 -4.29
C GLY A 24 1.40 14.62 -4.38
N GLY A 25 0.73 14.72 -3.25
CA GLY A 25 -0.71 15.01 -3.13
C GLY A 25 -1.58 13.76 -3.00
N GLY A 26 -0.98 12.63 -2.61
CA GLY A 26 -1.62 11.31 -2.60
C GLY A 26 -1.37 10.51 -3.88
N ILE A 27 -1.86 9.28 -3.92
CA ILE A 27 -1.68 8.39 -5.07
C ILE A 27 -2.94 8.41 -5.93
N PRO A 28 -2.84 8.67 -7.25
CA PRO A 28 -3.99 8.66 -8.14
C PRO A 28 -4.73 7.32 -8.12
N LEU A 29 -6.06 7.35 -8.24
CA LEU A 29 -6.86 6.13 -8.39
C LEU A 29 -6.54 5.38 -9.68
N ARG A 30 -6.93 4.12 -9.72
CA ARG A 30 -6.71 3.19 -10.84
C ARG A 30 -5.23 2.98 -11.14
N SER A 31 -4.42 3.05 -10.11
CA SER A 31 -2.96 2.87 -10.17
C SER A 31 -2.52 1.59 -9.48
N LEU A 32 -1.42 1.03 -10.00
CA LEU A 32 -0.68 -0.05 -9.35
C LEU A 32 0.42 0.56 -8.50
N THR A 33 0.38 0.31 -7.19
CA THR A 33 1.34 0.82 -6.22
C THR A 33 2.15 -0.32 -5.62
N LEU A 34 3.47 -0.20 -5.62
CA LEU A 34 4.38 -1.07 -4.87
C LEU A 34 4.84 -0.35 -3.61
N VAL A 35 4.65 -0.99 -2.46
CA VAL A 35 5.19 -0.58 -1.16
C VAL A 35 6.21 -1.63 -0.72
N GLU A 36 7.48 -1.32 -0.82
CA GLU A 36 8.56 -2.22 -0.42
C GLU A 36 9.31 -1.73 0.81
N GLY A 37 9.99 -2.65 1.48
CA GLY A 37 10.92 -2.28 2.54
C GLY A 37 11.30 -3.43 3.46
N GLU A 38 12.22 -3.13 4.36
CA GLU A 38 12.72 -4.05 5.38
C GLU A 38 11.62 -4.44 6.39
N PRO A 39 11.76 -5.55 7.12
CA PRO A 39 10.95 -5.79 8.30
C PRO A 39 10.96 -4.58 9.24
N ASP A 40 9.84 -4.34 9.92
CA ASP A 40 9.66 -3.24 10.89
C ASP A 40 9.84 -1.81 10.36
N SER A 41 10.05 -1.62 9.06
CA SER A 41 10.20 -0.29 8.46
C SER A 41 8.92 0.55 8.41
N GLY A 42 7.77 -0.02 8.80
CA GLY A 42 6.49 0.69 8.86
C GLY A 42 5.58 0.49 7.65
N LYS A 43 5.87 -0.49 6.76
CA LYS A 43 5.03 -0.80 5.58
C LYS A 43 3.57 -1.01 5.93
N SER A 44 3.29 -1.90 6.88
CA SER A 44 1.91 -2.23 7.27
C SER A 44 1.19 -1.03 7.89
N VAL A 45 1.91 -0.20 8.68
CA VAL A 45 1.33 1.03 9.25
C VAL A 45 0.98 2.03 8.15
N LEU A 46 1.88 2.26 7.19
CA LEU A 46 1.61 3.12 6.03
C LEU A 46 0.41 2.61 5.24
N THR A 47 0.37 1.31 4.98
CA THR A 47 -0.72 0.68 4.24
C THR A 47 -2.06 0.78 4.97
N GLN A 48 -2.09 0.51 6.28
CA GLN A 48 -3.27 0.66 7.12
C GLN A 48 -3.77 2.11 7.12
N GLN A 49 -2.87 3.07 7.18
CA GLN A 49 -3.20 4.48 7.14
C GLN A 49 -3.76 4.90 5.78
N MET A 50 -3.19 4.40 4.68
CA MET A 50 -3.73 4.61 3.32
C MET A 50 -5.13 4.00 3.16
N VAL A 51 -5.37 2.80 3.70
CA VAL A 51 -6.71 2.20 3.74
C VAL A 51 -7.69 3.11 4.48
N TRP A 52 -7.34 3.53 5.70
CA TRP A 52 -8.19 4.37 6.52
C TRP A 52 -8.47 5.74 5.90
N GLY A 53 -7.44 6.42 5.38
CA GLY A 53 -7.61 7.69 4.70
C GLY A 53 -8.49 7.59 3.45
N SER A 54 -8.36 6.50 2.69
CA SER A 54 -9.22 6.21 1.54
C SER A 54 -10.68 6.00 1.95
N LEU A 55 -10.94 5.27 3.03
CA LEU A 55 -12.27 5.06 3.58
C LEU A 55 -12.92 6.38 4.03
N LYS A 56 -12.15 7.28 4.65
CA LYS A 56 -12.61 8.64 5.00
C LYS A 56 -13.00 9.45 3.78
N ASN A 57 -12.29 9.27 2.67
CA ASN A 57 -12.58 9.91 1.38
C ASN A 57 -13.67 9.17 0.58
N SER A 58 -14.53 8.43 1.26
CA SER A 58 -15.66 7.73 0.66
C SER A 58 -15.31 6.64 -0.35
N LEU A 59 -14.08 6.13 -0.33
CA LEU A 59 -13.68 4.95 -1.10
C LEU A 59 -14.04 3.66 -0.35
N SER A 60 -14.14 2.56 -1.09
CA SER A 60 -14.27 1.20 -0.56
C SER A 60 -12.95 0.46 -0.68
N ALA A 61 -12.66 -0.45 0.26
CA ALA A 61 -11.41 -1.20 0.26
C ALA A 61 -11.60 -2.69 0.56
N MET A 62 -10.74 -3.50 -0.07
CA MET A 62 -10.53 -4.91 0.28
C MET A 62 -9.06 -5.14 0.64
N VAL A 63 -8.82 -5.77 1.78
CA VAL A 63 -7.48 -6.09 2.26
C VAL A 63 -7.32 -7.61 2.31
N PHE A 64 -6.35 -8.11 1.57
CA PHE A 64 -5.91 -9.50 1.58
C PHE A 64 -4.60 -9.58 2.36
N THR A 65 -4.62 -10.21 3.53
CA THR A 65 -3.44 -10.25 4.40
C THR A 65 -2.96 -11.68 4.65
N THR A 66 -1.66 -11.89 4.50
CA THR A 66 -0.97 -13.13 4.87
C THR A 66 -0.34 -13.07 6.26
N GLU A 67 -0.30 -11.89 6.87
CA GLU A 67 0.44 -11.63 8.11
C GLU A 67 -0.47 -11.45 9.33
N ASN A 68 -1.72 -11.06 9.10
CA ASN A 68 -2.64 -10.70 10.17
C ASN A 68 -3.93 -11.52 10.14
N THR A 69 -4.46 -11.79 11.33
CA THR A 69 -5.88 -12.17 11.49
C THR A 69 -6.75 -10.91 11.46
N LEU A 70 -8.05 -11.07 11.21
CA LEU A 70 -8.99 -9.94 11.30
C LEU A 70 -8.88 -9.22 12.67
N LYS A 71 -8.85 -9.98 13.76
CA LYS A 71 -8.77 -9.42 15.12
C LYS A 71 -7.48 -8.66 15.35
N SER A 72 -6.33 -9.20 14.91
CA SER A 72 -5.03 -8.52 15.10
C SER A 72 -4.97 -7.24 14.29
N LEU A 73 -5.44 -7.24 13.03
CA LEU A 73 -5.43 -6.04 12.19
C LEU A 73 -6.32 -4.93 12.75
N VAL A 74 -7.55 -5.28 13.18
CA VAL A 74 -8.45 -4.31 13.84
C VAL A 74 -7.79 -3.72 15.09
N SER A 75 -7.21 -4.57 15.95
CA SER A 75 -6.54 -4.10 17.18
C SER A 75 -5.34 -3.19 16.88
N GLN A 76 -4.54 -3.53 15.86
CA GLN A 76 -3.42 -2.68 15.42
C GLN A 76 -3.90 -1.31 14.94
N MET A 77 -4.91 -1.28 14.07
CA MET A 77 -5.45 -0.02 13.55
C MET A 77 -6.05 0.84 14.66
N GLN A 78 -6.77 0.23 15.61
CA GLN A 78 -7.30 0.94 16.78
C GLN A 78 -6.20 1.55 17.65
N SER A 79 -5.08 0.83 17.85
CA SER A 79 -3.94 1.36 18.62
C SER A 79 -3.28 2.59 17.99
N LEU A 80 -3.50 2.80 16.69
CA LEU A 80 -3.05 3.95 15.92
C LEU A 80 -4.13 5.02 15.74
N ASN A 81 -5.27 4.89 16.43
CA ASN A 81 -6.45 5.74 16.28
C ASN A 81 -7.04 5.73 14.84
N LEU A 82 -6.86 4.64 14.12
CA LEU A 82 -7.44 4.40 12.81
C LEU A 82 -8.71 3.56 12.99
N ASP A 83 -9.82 4.20 13.36
CA ASP A 83 -11.08 3.48 13.57
C ASP A 83 -11.69 3.03 12.25
N ILE A 84 -11.91 1.72 12.13
CA ILE A 84 -12.45 1.06 10.94
C ILE A 84 -13.73 0.27 11.19
N LEU A 85 -14.27 0.28 12.42
CA LEU A 85 -15.39 -0.59 12.78
C LEU A 85 -16.64 -0.30 11.97
N ASP A 86 -17.00 0.97 11.81
CA ASP A 86 -18.16 1.36 11.01
C ASP A 86 -18.01 0.97 9.53
N TYR A 87 -16.80 1.07 8.99
CA TYR A 87 -16.54 0.67 7.61
C TYR A 87 -16.64 -0.84 7.39
N LEU A 88 -16.27 -1.64 8.40
CA LEU A 88 -16.49 -3.10 8.38
C LEU A 88 -17.98 -3.44 8.42
N LEU A 89 -18.73 -2.82 9.34
CA LEU A 89 -20.18 -3.02 9.48
C LEU A 89 -20.93 -2.65 8.20
N LEU A 90 -20.58 -1.53 7.59
CA LEU A 90 -21.17 -1.04 6.34
C LEU A 90 -20.65 -1.74 5.08
N SER A 91 -19.79 -2.75 5.24
CA SER A 91 -19.14 -3.49 4.13
C SER A 91 -18.34 -2.61 3.15
N ARG A 92 -17.94 -1.39 3.57
CA ARG A 92 -17.04 -0.52 2.82
C ARG A 92 -15.58 -0.96 2.95
N LEU A 93 -15.23 -1.61 4.06
CA LEU A 93 -13.98 -2.32 4.26
C LEU A 93 -14.27 -3.82 4.39
N ARG A 94 -13.53 -4.65 3.66
CA ARG A 94 -13.53 -6.09 3.82
C ARG A 94 -12.11 -6.58 4.00
N ILE A 95 -11.88 -7.41 5.01
CA ILE A 95 -10.56 -7.96 5.34
C ILE A 95 -10.61 -9.47 5.18
N TYR A 96 -9.72 -10.01 4.38
CA TYR A 96 -9.61 -11.44 4.08
C TYR A 96 -8.24 -11.95 4.53
N PRO A 97 -8.12 -12.51 5.74
CA PRO A 97 -6.94 -13.25 6.13
C PRO A 97 -6.75 -14.46 5.23
N ILE A 98 -5.57 -14.59 4.65
CA ILE A 98 -5.23 -15.71 3.77
C ILE A 98 -4.53 -16.77 4.61
N ASP A 99 -5.13 -17.96 4.68
CA ASP A 99 -4.48 -19.11 5.32
C ASP A 99 -3.41 -19.68 4.38
N THR A 100 -2.17 -19.28 4.63
CA THR A 100 -1.01 -19.68 3.83
C THR A 100 -0.73 -21.18 3.83
N LYS A 101 -1.30 -21.92 4.79
CA LYS A 101 -1.18 -23.39 4.84
C LYS A 101 -2.16 -24.09 3.91
N LYS A 102 -3.32 -23.47 3.64
CA LYS A 102 -4.42 -24.06 2.84
C LYS A 102 -4.50 -23.48 1.44
N THR A 103 -4.02 -22.27 1.25
CA THR A 103 -4.14 -21.56 -0.04
C THR A 103 -3.04 -22.00 -0.99
N ARG A 104 -3.38 -22.16 -2.29
CA ARG A 104 -2.39 -22.42 -3.34
C ARG A 104 -1.35 -21.29 -3.34
N ARG A 105 -0.07 -21.67 -3.35
CA ARG A 105 1.08 -20.74 -3.40
C ARG A 105 1.31 -20.14 -4.79
N SER A 106 0.25 -19.96 -5.57
CA SER A 106 0.31 -19.45 -6.94
C SER A 106 -0.27 -18.06 -7.00
N LEU A 107 0.43 -17.14 -7.62
CA LEU A 107 -0.05 -15.78 -7.89
C LEU A 107 -1.29 -15.83 -8.78
N SER A 108 -1.23 -16.57 -9.90
CA SER A 108 -2.31 -16.68 -10.87
C SER A 108 -3.53 -17.43 -10.33
N GLY A 109 -3.32 -18.55 -9.61
CA GLY A 109 -4.41 -19.37 -9.08
C GLY A 109 -4.93 -18.95 -7.71
N GLY A 110 -4.18 -18.14 -6.96
CA GLY A 110 -4.50 -17.69 -5.60
C GLY A 110 -4.94 -16.23 -5.53
N LEU A 111 -4.08 -15.29 -5.87
CA LEU A 111 -4.34 -13.86 -5.72
C LEU A 111 -5.15 -13.26 -6.86
N MET A 112 -4.90 -13.64 -8.11
CA MET A 112 -5.60 -13.05 -9.27
C MET A 112 -7.13 -13.20 -9.24
N PRO A 113 -7.72 -14.36 -8.88
CA PRO A 113 -9.16 -14.46 -8.72
C PRO A 113 -9.72 -13.53 -7.65
N LEU A 114 -8.99 -13.31 -6.55
CA LEU A 114 -9.38 -12.39 -5.48
C LEU A 114 -9.40 -10.94 -5.98
N LEU A 115 -8.35 -10.50 -6.67
CA LEU A 115 -8.27 -9.16 -7.26
C LEU A 115 -9.34 -8.96 -8.34
N SER A 116 -9.58 -9.95 -9.19
CA SER A 116 -10.65 -9.90 -10.20
C SER A 116 -12.02 -9.73 -9.56
N SER A 117 -12.24 -10.33 -8.38
CA SER A 117 -13.48 -10.15 -7.63
C SER A 117 -13.67 -8.71 -7.12
N CYS A 118 -12.58 -7.96 -6.88
CA CYS A 118 -12.64 -6.56 -6.50
C CYS A 118 -13.25 -5.71 -7.61
N VAL A 119 -12.80 -5.93 -8.86
CA VAL A 119 -13.36 -5.26 -10.04
C VAL A 119 -14.85 -5.56 -10.18
N ALA A 120 -15.23 -6.85 -10.10
CA ALA A 120 -16.62 -7.27 -10.23
C ALA A 120 -17.54 -6.68 -9.15
N LYS A 121 -16.99 -6.33 -7.98
CA LYS A 121 -17.71 -5.73 -6.85
C LYS A 121 -17.61 -4.21 -6.79
N GLY A 122 -16.95 -3.57 -7.77
CA GLY A 122 -16.76 -2.12 -7.81
C GLY A 122 -15.94 -1.56 -6.65
N VAL A 123 -14.92 -2.31 -6.18
CA VAL A 123 -14.04 -1.88 -5.08
C VAL A 123 -13.03 -0.87 -5.59
N ASP A 124 -12.85 0.24 -4.89
CA ASP A 124 -11.93 1.31 -5.29
C ASP A 124 -10.46 0.95 -5.00
N LEU A 125 -10.17 0.27 -3.86
CA LEU A 125 -8.82 -0.07 -3.41
C LEU A 125 -8.72 -1.55 -3.00
N ALA A 126 -7.85 -2.30 -3.65
CA ALA A 126 -7.44 -3.64 -3.24
C ALA A 126 -6.02 -3.61 -2.67
N VAL A 127 -5.81 -4.21 -1.52
CA VAL A 127 -4.50 -4.26 -0.84
C VAL A 127 -4.07 -5.70 -0.65
N ILE A 128 -2.81 -6.00 -0.97
CA ILE A 128 -2.15 -7.28 -0.68
C ILE A 128 -1.04 -7.02 0.34
N ASP A 129 -1.20 -7.47 1.58
CA ASP A 129 -0.22 -7.33 2.68
C ASP A 129 0.08 -8.70 3.31
N SER A 130 1.14 -9.38 2.86
CA SER A 130 2.10 -9.06 1.80
C SER A 130 2.07 -10.11 0.68
N ILE A 131 2.67 -9.75 -0.48
CA ILE A 131 2.89 -10.69 -1.59
C ILE A 131 4.05 -11.65 -1.31
N THR A 132 4.90 -11.34 -0.33
CA THR A 132 6.17 -12.04 -0.04
C THR A 132 6.02 -13.56 0.06
N TYR A 133 4.95 -14.04 0.71
CA TYR A 133 4.66 -15.47 0.81
C TYR A 133 4.53 -16.17 -0.56
N TYR A 134 3.97 -15.49 -1.54
CA TYR A 134 3.73 -16.06 -2.87
C TYR A 134 4.99 -16.04 -3.72
N VAL A 135 5.76 -14.96 -3.65
CA VAL A 135 6.94 -14.77 -4.51
C VAL A 135 8.12 -15.63 -4.13
N THR A 136 8.24 -16.04 -2.87
CA THR A 136 9.30 -16.98 -2.44
C THR A 136 9.26 -18.35 -3.12
N HIS A 137 8.19 -18.66 -3.84
CA HIS A 137 8.00 -19.95 -4.54
C HIS A 137 7.64 -19.77 -6.03
N ALA A 138 7.63 -18.54 -6.52
CA ALA A 138 7.32 -18.19 -7.90
C ALA A 138 8.59 -17.85 -8.68
N SER A 139 8.60 -18.06 -9.99
CA SER A 139 9.65 -17.51 -10.84
C SER A 139 9.45 -16.01 -11.04
N ILE A 140 10.52 -15.31 -11.41
CA ILE A 140 10.42 -13.85 -11.66
C ILE A 140 9.45 -13.56 -12.82
N GLU A 141 9.37 -14.45 -13.82
CA GLU A 141 8.43 -14.33 -14.94
C GLU A 141 6.99 -14.40 -14.47
N GLU A 142 6.66 -15.30 -13.54
CA GLU A 142 5.32 -15.38 -12.95
C GLU A 142 4.98 -14.12 -12.15
N VAL A 143 5.96 -13.57 -11.42
CA VAL A 143 5.78 -12.31 -10.67
C VAL A 143 5.55 -11.14 -11.63
N LEU A 144 6.34 -11.01 -12.68
CA LEU A 144 6.17 -9.94 -13.67
C LEU A 144 4.82 -10.04 -14.37
N SER A 145 4.42 -11.25 -14.80
CA SER A 145 3.11 -11.47 -15.39
C SER A 145 1.96 -11.09 -14.42
N PHE A 146 2.11 -11.41 -13.14
CA PHE A 146 1.13 -10.99 -12.13
C PHE A 146 1.02 -9.46 -12.02
N PHE A 147 2.12 -8.73 -12.06
CA PHE A 147 2.10 -7.27 -12.03
C PHE A 147 1.49 -6.67 -13.32
N GLU A 148 1.72 -7.28 -14.48
CA GLU A 148 1.05 -6.91 -15.74
C GLU A 148 -0.47 -7.09 -15.64
N ASP A 149 -0.92 -8.23 -15.14
CA ASP A 149 -2.33 -8.50 -14.91
C ASP A 149 -2.95 -7.52 -13.90
N CYS A 150 -2.25 -7.17 -12.83
CA CYS A 150 -2.67 -6.13 -11.88
C CYS A 150 -2.87 -4.78 -12.60
N LYS A 151 -1.97 -4.41 -13.51
CA LYS A 151 -2.11 -3.19 -14.31
C LYS A 151 -3.37 -3.21 -15.18
N ILE A 152 -3.67 -4.35 -15.79
CA ILE A 152 -4.90 -4.52 -16.58
C ILE A 152 -6.14 -4.34 -15.68
N LEU A 153 -6.13 -4.87 -14.47
CA LEU A 153 -7.22 -4.68 -13.51
C LEU A 153 -7.35 -3.22 -13.06
N CYS A 154 -6.23 -2.51 -12.89
CA CYS A 154 -6.26 -1.07 -12.60
C CYS A 154 -6.97 -0.29 -13.71
N GLY A 155 -6.72 -0.63 -14.98
CA GLY A 155 -7.44 -0.08 -16.13
C GLY A 155 -8.95 -0.34 -16.11
N LYS A 156 -9.40 -1.37 -15.38
CA LYS A 156 -10.84 -1.71 -15.20
C LYS A 156 -11.47 -0.99 -13.99
N GLY A 157 -10.73 -0.15 -13.27
CA GLY A 157 -11.29 0.77 -12.27
C GLY A 157 -10.86 0.54 -10.83
N VAL A 158 -10.15 -0.55 -10.48
CA VAL A 158 -9.62 -0.78 -9.14
C VAL A 158 -8.22 -0.19 -8.99
N SER A 159 -7.88 0.35 -7.83
CA SER A 159 -6.50 0.64 -7.46
C SER A 159 -5.92 -0.56 -6.72
N ILE A 160 -4.69 -0.94 -7.02
CA ILE A 160 -4.05 -2.10 -6.38
C ILE A 160 -2.79 -1.65 -5.67
N LEU A 161 -2.69 -1.96 -4.36
CA LEU A 161 -1.52 -1.72 -3.53
C LEU A 161 -0.93 -3.05 -3.12
N VAL A 162 0.33 -3.29 -3.52
CA VAL A 162 1.07 -4.51 -3.24
C VAL A 162 2.19 -4.20 -2.26
N VAL A 163 2.16 -4.85 -1.11
CA VAL A 163 3.22 -4.77 -0.09
C VAL A 163 4.19 -5.92 -0.27
N ALA A 164 5.48 -5.62 -0.27
CA ALA A 164 6.54 -6.61 -0.39
C ALA A 164 7.68 -6.35 0.61
N HIS A 165 8.29 -7.42 1.11
CA HIS A 165 9.56 -7.30 1.82
C HIS A 165 10.71 -7.20 0.82
N SER A 166 11.64 -6.27 1.03
CA SER A 166 12.76 -6.03 0.12
C SER A 166 13.65 -7.26 -0.08
N TYR A 167 13.78 -8.11 0.95
CA TYR A 167 14.57 -9.35 0.85
C TYR A 167 13.96 -10.43 -0.07
N ALA A 168 12.72 -10.27 -0.52
CA ALA A 168 12.05 -11.23 -1.39
C ALA A 168 12.50 -11.14 -2.86
N PHE A 169 13.23 -10.09 -3.21
CA PHE A 169 13.68 -9.79 -4.56
C PHE A 169 15.12 -9.31 -4.55
N ASP A 170 15.85 -9.60 -5.62
CA ASP A 170 17.13 -8.93 -5.84
C ASP A 170 16.94 -7.48 -6.33
N GLU A 171 18.03 -6.72 -6.38
CA GLU A 171 17.99 -5.30 -6.76
C GLU A 171 17.47 -5.10 -8.19
N THR A 172 17.86 -5.97 -9.14
CA THR A 172 17.44 -5.91 -10.53
C THR A 172 15.96 -6.20 -10.68
N GLU A 173 15.47 -7.22 -9.98
CA GLU A 173 14.05 -7.58 -9.94
C GLU A 173 13.21 -6.44 -9.37
N MET A 174 13.66 -5.84 -8.27
CA MET A 174 12.96 -4.73 -7.63
C MET A 174 12.89 -3.50 -8.55
N VAL A 175 13.95 -3.18 -9.29
CA VAL A 175 13.96 -2.11 -10.30
C VAL A 175 12.95 -2.41 -11.41
N ARG A 176 12.89 -3.65 -11.90
CA ARG A 176 11.91 -4.06 -12.92
C ARG A 176 10.48 -3.91 -12.43
N LEU A 177 10.16 -4.43 -11.24
CA LEU A 177 8.83 -4.31 -10.63
C LEU A 177 8.44 -2.86 -10.39
N GLY A 178 9.33 -2.06 -9.80
CA GLY A 178 9.13 -0.64 -9.58
C GLY A 178 8.87 0.13 -10.89
N SER A 179 9.53 -0.26 -12.00
CA SER A 179 9.31 0.38 -13.31
C SER A 179 7.90 0.14 -13.86
N MET A 180 7.31 -1.02 -13.60
CA MET A 180 5.96 -1.41 -14.04
C MET A 180 4.86 -0.68 -13.27
N CYS A 181 5.09 -0.37 -11.99
CA CYS A 181 4.13 0.28 -11.12
C CYS A 181 3.93 1.76 -11.48
N ASP A 182 2.76 2.32 -11.14
CA ASP A 182 2.48 3.75 -11.29
C ASP A 182 3.00 4.53 -10.08
N ALA A 183 2.97 3.93 -8.89
CA ALA A 183 3.63 4.45 -7.71
C ALA A 183 4.57 3.42 -7.10
N HIS A 184 5.70 3.88 -6.57
CA HIS A 184 6.69 3.07 -5.89
C HIS A 184 7.15 3.80 -4.64
N LEU A 185 6.89 3.20 -3.49
CA LEU A 185 7.19 3.69 -2.15
C LEU A 185 8.16 2.70 -1.50
N ARG A 186 9.32 3.18 -1.09
CA ARG A 186 10.33 2.37 -0.41
C ARG A 186 10.46 2.81 1.06
N LEU A 187 10.38 1.85 1.96
CA LEU A 187 10.57 2.09 3.38
C LEU A 187 11.84 1.40 3.88
N ARG A 188 12.61 2.13 4.66
CA ARG A 188 13.82 1.62 5.30
C ARG A 188 14.01 2.24 6.69
N MET A 189 14.93 1.69 7.44
CA MET A 189 15.30 2.23 8.74
C MET A 189 16.68 2.86 8.68
N GLU A 190 16.86 3.99 9.34
CA GLU A 190 18.16 4.64 9.51
C GLU A 190 18.44 4.90 10.98
N THR A 191 19.71 4.79 11.37
CA THR A 191 20.16 5.20 12.69
C THR A 191 20.52 6.68 12.67
N MET A 192 19.89 7.48 13.53
CA MET A 192 20.21 8.88 13.72
C MET A 192 20.62 9.14 15.18
N GLY A 193 21.91 9.24 15.42
CA GLY A 193 22.45 9.26 16.78
C GLY A 193 22.14 7.96 17.52
N SER A 194 21.40 8.03 18.62
CA SER A 194 20.97 6.87 19.41
C SER A 194 19.59 6.33 19.06
N LYS A 195 18.91 6.91 18.04
CA LYS A 195 17.52 6.55 17.68
C LYS A 195 17.47 5.90 16.30
N MET A 196 16.62 4.90 16.17
CA MET A 196 16.19 4.36 14.88
C MET A 196 15.02 5.19 14.38
N ILE A 197 15.10 5.70 13.15
CA ILE A 197 14.03 6.43 12.48
C ILE A 197 13.58 5.67 11.23
N LYS A 198 12.31 5.82 10.90
CA LYS A 198 11.74 5.24 9.68
C LYS A 198 11.80 6.27 8.55
N ILE A 199 12.20 5.81 7.39
CA ILE A 199 12.34 6.63 6.18
C ILE A 199 11.39 6.09 5.11
N LEU A 200 10.57 6.96 4.56
CA LEU A 200 9.78 6.71 3.37
C LEU A 200 10.40 7.47 2.19
N GLU A 201 10.84 6.74 1.19
CA GLU A 201 11.28 7.28 -0.09
C GLU A 201 10.15 7.18 -1.10
N VAL A 202 9.72 8.31 -1.62
CA VAL A 202 8.75 8.38 -2.72
C VAL A 202 9.52 8.25 -4.04
N CYS A 203 9.81 7.01 -4.44
CA CYS A 203 10.61 6.74 -5.63
C CYS A 203 9.91 7.21 -6.91
N LYS A 204 8.57 7.03 -6.96
CA LYS A 204 7.76 7.41 -8.11
C LYS A 204 6.29 7.54 -7.72
N VAL A 205 5.59 8.53 -8.28
CA VAL A 205 4.13 8.60 -8.35
C VAL A 205 3.76 9.23 -9.70
N ARG A 206 3.27 8.44 -10.64
CA ARG A 206 2.79 8.90 -11.94
C ARG A 206 1.46 9.63 -11.78
N GLY A 207 1.31 10.78 -12.43
CA GLY A 207 0.10 11.58 -12.32
C GLY A 207 -0.07 12.30 -10.97
N ALA A 208 1.01 12.45 -10.19
CA ALA A 208 0.99 13.23 -8.97
C ALA A 208 0.69 14.71 -9.26
N ASN A 209 -0.09 15.33 -8.38
CA ASN A 209 -0.45 16.75 -8.49
C ASN A 209 0.65 17.69 -7.95
N LEU A 210 1.57 17.16 -7.15
CA LEU A 210 2.68 17.89 -6.52
C LEU A 210 4.01 17.20 -6.81
N LYS A 211 5.11 17.88 -6.45
CA LYS A 211 6.47 17.36 -6.63
C LYS A 211 6.65 16.04 -5.86
N THR A 212 7.22 15.06 -6.52
CA THR A 212 7.59 13.74 -5.98
C THR A 212 9.11 13.61 -5.83
N GLY A 213 9.59 12.45 -5.37
CA GLY A 213 11.01 12.21 -5.12
C GLY A 213 11.47 12.69 -3.75
N ASN A 214 10.53 12.82 -2.81
CA ASN A 214 10.81 13.23 -1.44
C ASN A 214 11.30 12.05 -0.60
N ILE A 215 12.20 12.36 0.33
CA ILE A 215 12.59 11.49 1.44
C ILE A 215 11.89 12.04 2.68
N ILE A 216 11.09 11.20 3.32
CA ILE A 216 10.23 11.58 4.45
C ILE A 216 10.66 10.74 5.65
N SER A 217 11.15 11.39 6.69
CA SER A 217 11.35 10.72 7.98
C SER A 217 10.08 10.77 8.81
N PHE A 218 9.77 9.67 9.45
CA PHE A 218 8.58 9.56 10.27
C PHE A 218 8.82 8.62 11.46
N ASP A 219 7.97 8.77 12.44
CA ASP A 219 7.83 7.83 13.55
C ASP A 219 6.40 7.30 13.59
N VAL A 220 6.20 6.20 14.29
CA VAL A 220 4.89 5.61 14.53
C VAL A 220 4.54 5.82 15.98
N GLU A 221 3.63 6.75 16.24
CA GLU A 221 3.19 7.07 17.60
C GLU A 221 1.84 6.38 17.92
N PRO A 222 1.73 5.70 19.06
CA PRO A 222 0.44 5.18 19.53
C PRO A 222 -0.61 6.30 19.57
N ALA A 223 -1.83 5.97 19.20
CA ALA A 223 -2.98 6.89 19.10
C ALA A 223 -2.86 8.01 18.03
N TRP A 224 -1.76 8.10 17.27
CA TRP A 224 -1.56 9.12 16.23
C TRP A 224 -1.27 8.53 14.85
N GLY A 225 -0.75 7.29 14.79
CA GLY A 225 -0.30 6.71 13.54
C GLY A 225 1.05 7.27 13.08
N ILE A 226 1.18 7.57 11.78
CA ILE A 226 2.40 8.15 11.21
C ILE A 226 2.49 9.63 11.56
N LYS A 227 3.60 9.99 12.20
CA LYS A 227 4.00 11.37 12.46
C LYS A 227 5.25 11.72 11.68
N VAL A 228 5.13 12.67 10.78
CA VAL A 228 6.27 13.19 10.01
C VAL A 228 7.20 13.93 10.95
N ILE A 229 8.51 13.65 10.87
CA ILE A 229 9.54 14.33 11.66
C ILE A 229 10.52 15.04 10.74
N PRO A 230 11.11 16.18 11.16
CA PRO A 230 12.12 16.87 10.36
C PRO A 230 13.33 15.96 10.12
N TYR A 231 13.71 15.79 8.85
CA TYR A 231 14.90 15.07 8.46
C TYR A 231 16.03 16.06 8.20
N SER A 232 16.96 16.17 9.14
CA SER A 232 18.21 16.90 8.93
C SER A 232 19.37 15.89 8.95
N LYS A 233 19.89 15.52 7.76
CA LYS A 233 21.25 14.95 7.73
C LYS A 233 22.19 16.09 8.14
N ALA A 234 22.77 16.03 9.33
CA ALA A 234 23.93 16.84 9.63
C ALA A 234 24.97 16.53 8.54
N ARG A 235 25.33 17.52 7.72
CA ARG A 235 26.47 17.37 6.82
C ARG A 235 27.69 17.23 7.74
N ALA A 236 28.23 16.02 7.82
CA ALA A 236 29.57 15.80 8.35
C ALA A 236 30.59 16.29 7.35
#